data_dc123179260ab7bba3480cdc016cbe5f
#
_entry.id   dc123179260ab7bba3480cdc016cbe5f
#
_cell.length_a   1.000
_cell.length_b   1.000
_cell.length_c   1.000
_cell.angle_alpha   90.00
_cell.angle_beta   90.00
_cell.angle_gamma   90.00
#
_symmetry.space_group_name_H-M   'P 1'
#
loop_
_entity.id
_entity.type
_entity.pdbx_description
1 polymer ?
#
loop_
_entity_poly.entity_id
_entity_poly.type
_entity_poly.pdbx_seq_one_letter_code
_entity_poly.pdbx_strand_id
1 'polypeptide(L)'
;MPCVEKWRDLAYFKERFGKRLIPLEVGKYDDVENWKEEIVPLEVFIDEHLAPDILKKGDKNSFVSYLAQHQLFEQIPQLAMDFEIPTWCSAGQFERCNIWLGTSNTITPCHFDSYDNIFGQVFGYKFVRLYLESDSQFMYKSGGDWETTRSWNVKDNDDRDADDNSEKKETKKKFRNAQGNISRVDVEAPDLEKFPEFAKATPMDVILGPGDFIYIPSRTWHYVRSLTVSCSLNFLF
;
A
#
# COMPACT_ATOMS: atom_id res chain seq x y z
N MET A 1 0.97 -20.32 -8.66
CA MET A 1 0.45 -20.34 -7.26
C MET A 1 -1.04 -20.62 -7.31
N PRO A 2 -1.58 -21.54 -6.48
CA PRO A 2 -3.02 -21.82 -6.44
C PRO A 2 -3.89 -20.61 -6.13
N CYS A 3 -3.37 -19.64 -5.36
CA CYS A 3 -4.07 -18.38 -5.07
C CYS A 3 -4.44 -17.58 -6.33
N VAL A 4 -3.66 -17.64 -7.41
CA VAL A 4 -3.95 -16.94 -8.67
C VAL A 4 -5.31 -17.35 -9.24
N GLU A 5 -5.67 -18.61 -9.15
CA GLU A 5 -6.97 -19.13 -9.61
C GLU A 5 -8.08 -18.90 -8.58
N LYS A 6 -7.81 -19.22 -7.30
CA LYS A 6 -8.83 -19.19 -6.24
C LYS A 6 -9.26 -17.77 -5.89
N TRP A 7 -8.31 -16.84 -5.77
CA TRP A 7 -8.58 -15.49 -5.24
C TRP A 7 -9.15 -14.53 -6.28
N ARG A 8 -9.17 -14.90 -7.55
CA ARG A 8 -9.88 -14.15 -8.59
C ARG A 8 -11.39 -14.06 -8.33
N ASP A 9 -11.93 -15.09 -7.70
CA ASP A 9 -13.31 -15.08 -7.23
C ASP A 9 -13.39 -14.51 -5.81
N LEU A 10 -13.86 -13.26 -5.70
CA LEU A 10 -14.01 -12.60 -4.40
C LEU A 10 -15.00 -13.31 -3.47
N ALA A 11 -15.90 -14.14 -4.01
CA ALA A 11 -16.78 -14.98 -3.19
C ALA A 11 -15.99 -15.93 -2.30
N TYR A 12 -14.81 -16.39 -2.75
CA TYR A 12 -13.92 -17.23 -1.95
C TYR A 12 -13.54 -16.57 -0.61
N PHE A 13 -13.20 -15.29 -0.63
CA PHE A 13 -12.88 -14.55 0.59
C PHE A 13 -14.12 -14.28 1.43
N LYS A 14 -15.20 -13.85 0.78
CA LYS A 14 -16.45 -13.47 1.43
C LYS A 14 -17.09 -14.63 2.19
N GLU A 15 -17.26 -15.76 1.54
CA GLU A 15 -17.94 -16.93 2.12
C GLU A 15 -17.14 -17.55 3.27
N ARG A 16 -15.82 -17.54 3.19
CA ARG A 16 -14.96 -18.20 4.17
C ARG A 16 -14.50 -17.28 5.29
N PHE A 17 -14.25 -16.02 4.98
CA PHE A 17 -13.56 -15.09 5.87
C PHE A 17 -14.26 -13.73 6.01
N GLY A 18 -15.45 -13.55 5.42
CA GLY A 18 -16.14 -12.27 5.32
C GLY A 18 -16.33 -11.53 6.64
N LYS A 19 -16.47 -12.26 7.75
CA LYS A 19 -16.63 -11.66 9.10
C LYS A 19 -15.31 -11.24 9.77
N ARG A 20 -14.13 -11.50 9.14
CA ARG A 20 -12.86 -11.08 9.68
C ARG A 20 -12.71 -9.56 9.54
N LEU A 21 -12.30 -8.92 10.63
CA LEU A 21 -12.04 -7.48 10.64
C LEU A 21 -10.67 -7.22 10.01
N ILE A 22 -10.61 -6.26 9.13
CA ILE A 22 -9.38 -5.82 8.45
C ILE A 22 -9.22 -4.31 8.59
N PRO A 23 -7.99 -3.80 8.67
CA PRO A 23 -7.72 -2.38 8.51
C PRO A 23 -7.85 -2.00 7.04
N LEU A 24 -8.54 -0.91 6.75
CA LEU A 24 -8.78 -0.42 5.41
C LEU A 24 -8.39 1.06 5.33
N GLU A 25 -7.43 1.37 4.47
CA GLU A 25 -7.14 2.74 4.10
C GLU A 25 -8.18 3.20 3.08
N VAL A 26 -8.82 4.35 3.34
CA VAL A 26 -9.89 4.92 2.52
C VAL A 26 -9.51 6.34 2.13
N GLY A 27 -9.60 6.64 0.83
CA GLY A 27 -9.17 7.91 0.26
C GLY A 27 -7.81 7.83 -0.43
N LYS A 28 -7.44 8.89 -1.15
CA LYS A 28 -6.13 8.98 -1.79
C LYS A 28 -5.07 9.30 -0.74
N TYR A 29 -3.90 8.68 -0.87
CA TYR A 29 -2.80 8.83 0.10
C TYR A 29 -2.29 10.29 0.23
N ASP A 30 -2.44 11.11 -0.82
CA ASP A 30 -2.05 12.52 -0.91
C ASP A 30 -3.16 13.49 -0.49
N ASP A 31 -4.39 13.00 -0.32
CA ASP A 31 -5.54 13.77 0.17
C ASP A 31 -5.66 13.62 1.70
N VAL A 32 -4.85 14.38 2.41
CA VAL A 32 -4.74 14.29 3.88
C VAL A 32 -6.06 14.60 4.60
N GLU A 33 -6.94 15.38 3.99
CA GLU A 33 -8.22 15.78 4.61
C GLU A 33 -9.26 14.66 4.53
N ASN A 34 -9.24 13.89 3.44
CA ASN A 34 -10.23 12.83 3.17
C ASN A 34 -9.66 11.40 3.38
N TRP A 35 -8.35 11.27 3.61
CA TRP A 35 -7.76 9.97 3.92
C TRP A 35 -8.06 9.56 5.36
N LYS A 36 -8.50 8.33 5.54
CA LYS A 36 -8.77 7.73 6.86
C LYS A 36 -8.43 6.25 6.86
N GLU A 37 -8.22 5.71 8.04
CA GLU A 37 -8.14 4.27 8.27
C GLU A 37 -9.37 3.82 9.05
N GLU A 38 -9.98 2.72 8.60
CA GLU A 38 -11.16 2.13 9.22
C GLU A 38 -10.92 0.65 9.47
N ILE A 39 -11.56 0.10 10.49
CA ILE A 39 -11.61 -1.35 10.71
C ILE A 39 -12.99 -1.84 10.30
N VAL A 40 -13.02 -2.66 9.24
CA VAL A 40 -14.27 -3.16 8.65
C VAL A 40 -14.25 -4.66 8.47
N PRO A 41 -15.41 -5.34 8.43
CA PRO A 41 -15.48 -6.73 7.99
C PRO A 41 -15.00 -6.87 6.54
N LEU A 42 -14.29 -7.94 6.24
CA LEU A 42 -13.79 -8.21 4.88
C LEU A 42 -14.94 -8.27 3.85
N GLU A 43 -16.13 -8.78 4.23
CA GLU A 43 -17.30 -8.79 3.34
C GLU A 43 -17.78 -7.38 2.97
N VAL A 44 -17.71 -6.41 3.90
CA VAL A 44 -18.07 -5.01 3.64
C VAL A 44 -17.09 -4.41 2.64
N PHE A 45 -15.79 -4.64 2.83
CA PHE A 45 -14.78 -4.21 1.86
C PHE A 45 -15.04 -4.79 0.46
N ILE A 46 -15.40 -6.07 0.37
CA ILE A 46 -15.70 -6.71 -0.92
C ILE A 46 -16.95 -6.10 -1.56
N ASP A 47 -18.06 -5.98 -0.80
CA ASP A 47 -19.36 -5.62 -1.35
C ASP A 47 -19.48 -4.12 -1.65
N GLU A 48 -18.92 -3.27 -0.78
CA GLU A 48 -19.11 -1.83 -0.86
C GLU A 48 -17.98 -1.09 -1.61
N HIS A 49 -16.79 -1.71 -1.72
CA HIS A 49 -15.65 -1.08 -2.36
C HIS A 49 -15.16 -1.82 -3.61
N LEU A 50 -14.84 -3.13 -3.51
CA LEU A 50 -14.23 -3.85 -4.62
C LEU A 50 -15.25 -4.18 -5.72
N ALA A 51 -16.41 -4.72 -5.38
CA ALA A 51 -17.42 -5.11 -6.37
C ALA A 51 -17.96 -3.92 -7.18
N PRO A 52 -18.28 -2.75 -6.58
CA PRO A 52 -18.67 -1.57 -7.35
C PRO A 52 -17.57 -1.05 -8.28
N ASP A 53 -16.30 -1.11 -7.88
CA ASP A 53 -15.19 -0.66 -8.72
C ASP A 53 -14.97 -1.58 -9.93
N ILE A 54 -15.13 -2.90 -9.76
CA ILE A 54 -15.11 -3.87 -10.87
C ILE A 54 -16.22 -3.55 -11.89
N LEU A 55 -17.42 -3.23 -11.41
CA LEU A 55 -18.57 -2.90 -12.30
C LEU A 55 -18.39 -1.59 -13.03
N LYS A 56 -17.81 -0.58 -12.39
CA LYS A 56 -17.57 0.75 -12.98
C LYS A 56 -16.34 0.79 -13.90
N LYS A 57 -15.61 -0.29 -14.05
CA LYS A 57 -14.40 -0.40 -14.90
C LYS A 57 -13.37 0.70 -14.64
N GLY A 58 -13.15 1.03 -13.36
CA GLY A 58 -12.07 1.96 -12.97
C GLY A 58 -12.38 3.43 -13.30
N ASP A 59 -13.58 3.89 -13.07
CA ASP A 59 -13.92 5.32 -13.12
C ASP A 59 -12.91 6.09 -12.25
N LYS A 60 -12.32 7.17 -12.82
CA LYS A 60 -11.32 8.00 -12.10
C LYS A 60 -11.88 8.65 -10.83
N ASN A 61 -13.19 8.68 -10.67
CA ASN A 61 -13.91 9.16 -9.49
C ASN A 61 -14.30 8.03 -8.53
N SER A 62 -13.85 6.79 -8.75
CA SER A 62 -14.13 5.70 -7.83
C SER A 62 -13.41 5.92 -6.49
N PHE A 63 -14.07 5.51 -5.44
CA PHE A 63 -13.56 5.58 -4.08
C PHE A 63 -12.33 4.70 -3.97
N VAL A 64 -11.20 5.26 -3.55
CA VAL A 64 -9.95 4.50 -3.37
C VAL A 64 -9.98 3.84 -2.00
N SER A 65 -9.80 2.52 -1.95
CA SER A 65 -9.76 1.75 -0.71
C SER A 65 -8.70 0.64 -0.82
N TYR A 66 -7.89 0.52 0.22
CA TYR A 66 -6.71 -0.32 0.18
C TYR A 66 -6.47 -1.06 1.49
N LEU A 67 -6.50 -2.37 1.45
CA LEU A 67 -5.89 -3.23 2.47
C LEU A 67 -4.39 -3.29 2.15
N ALA A 68 -3.64 -2.33 2.72
CA ALA A 68 -2.23 -2.11 2.43
C ALA A 68 -1.34 -2.78 3.48
N GLN A 69 -0.29 -3.44 3.02
CA GLN A 69 0.81 -3.96 3.86
C GLN A 69 0.34 -4.75 5.10
N HIS A 70 -0.73 -5.54 4.95
CA HIS A 70 -1.30 -6.28 6.08
C HIS A 70 -0.81 -7.72 6.11
N GLN A 71 -0.46 -8.19 7.32
CA GLN A 71 -0.08 -9.58 7.60
C GLN A 71 -1.34 -10.44 7.80
N LEU A 72 -2.21 -10.47 6.79
CA LEU A 72 -3.50 -11.17 6.84
C LEU A 72 -3.34 -12.67 7.15
N PHE A 73 -2.19 -13.25 6.79
CA PHE A 73 -1.91 -14.67 6.94
C PHE A 73 -1.66 -15.10 8.39
N GLU A 74 -1.29 -14.18 9.27
CA GLU A 74 -1.24 -14.43 10.71
C GLU A 74 -2.65 -14.45 11.30
N GLN A 75 -3.53 -13.58 10.79
CA GLN A 75 -4.92 -13.49 11.22
C GLN A 75 -5.78 -14.61 10.61
N ILE A 76 -5.51 -15.01 9.36
CA ILE A 76 -6.24 -16.05 8.61
C ILE A 76 -5.22 -17.04 8.02
N PRO A 77 -4.67 -17.98 8.84
CA PRO A 77 -3.64 -18.92 8.38
C PRO A 77 -4.10 -19.82 7.22
N GLN A 78 -5.42 -20.02 7.07
CA GLN A 78 -5.97 -20.81 5.96
C GLN A 78 -5.65 -20.21 4.59
N LEU A 79 -5.51 -18.87 4.48
CA LEU A 79 -5.11 -18.23 3.23
C LEU A 79 -3.65 -18.54 2.87
N ALA A 80 -2.78 -18.74 3.86
CA ALA A 80 -1.39 -19.11 3.62
C ALA A 80 -1.24 -20.51 2.95
N MET A 81 -2.27 -21.34 3.02
CA MET A 81 -2.29 -22.65 2.35
C MET A 81 -2.53 -22.56 0.83
N ASP A 82 -2.87 -21.38 0.33
CA ASP A 82 -3.18 -21.16 -1.09
C ASP A 82 -1.94 -20.73 -1.93
N PHE A 83 -0.80 -20.53 -1.28
CA PHE A 83 0.46 -20.21 -1.98
C PHE A 83 1.65 -20.82 -1.27
N GLU A 84 2.76 -20.89 -1.97
CA GLU A 84 4.06 -21.27 -1.41
C GLU A 84 4.97 -20.04 -1.39
N ILE A 85 5.82 -19.96 -0.37
CA ILE A 85 6.88 -18.94 -0.34
C ILE A 85 7.83 -19.26 -1.50
N PRO A 86 8.10 -18.30 -2.41
CA PRO A 86 9.00 -18.54 -3.52
C PRO A 86 10.39 -19.01 -3.04
N THR A 87 10.93 -20.03 -3.69
CA THR A 87 12.25 -20.58 -3.33
C THR A 87 13.37 -19.56 -3.42
N TRP A 88 13.21 -18.50 -4.21
CA TRP A 88 14.17 -17.38 -4.29
C TRP A 88 14.35 -16.65 -2.95
N CYS A 89 13.33 -16.66 -2.08
CA CYS A 89 13.43 -16.08 -0.74
C CYS A 89 14.45 -16.82 0.17
N SER A 90 14.90 -18.02 -0.23
CA SER A 90 15.98 -18.74 0.49
C SER A 90 17.38 -18.14 0.27
N ALA A 91 17.52 -17.16 -0.62
CA ALA A 91 18.76 -16.40 -0.79
C ALA A 91 19.06 -15.50 0.42
N GLY A 92 18.06 -15.21 1.25
CA GLY A 92 18.18 -14.44 2.49
C GLY A 92 17.39 -15.08 3.63
N GLN A 93 17.22 -14.33 4.70
CA GLN A 93 16.34 -14.71 5.80
C GLN A 93 14.93 -14.23 5.51
N PHE A 94 13.98 -15.16 5.33
CA PHE A 94 12.57 -14.80 5.16
C PHE A 94 12.06 -14.03 6.37
N GLU A 95 11.53 -12.85 6.13
CA GLU A 95 11.03 -11.96 7.18
C GLU A 95 9.50 -12.04 7.31
N ARG A 96 8.76 -11.76 6.22
CA ARG A 96 7.30 -11.77 6.22
C ARG A 96 6.70 -11.76 4.81
N CYS A 97 5.42 -12.15 4.75
CA CYS A 97 4.57 -11.99 3.58
C CYS A 97 3.41 -11.05 3.92
N ASN A 98 3.18 -10.03 3.09
CA ASN A 98 2.02 -9.17 3.21
C ASN A 98 1.11 -9.32 1.99
N ILE A 99 -0.18 -9.05 2.21
CA ILE A 99 -1.18 -8.88 1.16
C ILE A 99 -1.40 -7.39 0.87
N TRP A 100 -1.71 -7.11 -0.39
CA TRP A 100 -2.04 -5.80 -0.92
C TRP A 100 -3.28 -5.94 -1.79
N LEU A 101 -4.46 -5.70 -1.23
CA LEU A 101 -5.74 -5.86 -1.91
C LEU A 101 -6.48 -4.52 -1.95
N GLY A 102 -6.88 -4.06 -3.13
CA GLY A 102 -7.54 -2.77 -3.23
C GLY A 102 -8.26 -2.52 -4.54
N THR A 103 -8.98 -1.39 -4.54
CA THR A 103 -9.64 -0.85 -5.72
C THR A 103 -8.62 -0.40 -6.78
N SER A 104 -9.10 -0.06 -7.97
CA SER A 104 -8.30 0.66 -8.94
C SER A 104 -7.79 1.98 -8.37
N ASN A 105 -6.68 2.48 -8.92
CA ASN A 105 -6.03 3.73 -8.53
C ASN A 105 -5.51 3.81 -7.07
N THR A 106 -5.40 2.68 -6.36
CA THR A 106 -4.60 2.66 -5.14
C THR A 106 -3.14 2.94 -5.48
N ILE A 107 -2.49 3.79 -4.68
CA ILE A 107 -1.10 4.21 -4.89
C ILE A 107 -0.27 3.91 -3.65
N THR A 108 0.88 3.27 -3.87
CA THR A 108 1.99 3.24 -2.91
C THR A 108 3.04 4.23 -3.41
N PRO A 109 3.29 5.34 -2.69
CA PRO A 109 4.24 6.38 -3.12
C PRO A 109 5.64 5.83 -3.34
N CYS A 110 6.43 6.50 -4.17
CA CYS A 110 7.79 6.07 -4.47
C CYS A 110 8.65 6.05 -3.20
N HIS A 111 9.13 4.86 -2.85
CA HIS A 111 9.94 4.60 -1.66
C HIS A 111 10.92 3.46 -1.92
N PHE A 112 11.81 3.19 -0.97
CA PHE A 112 12.62 1.98 -0.95
C PHE A 112 12.49 1.26 0.38
N ASP A 113 12.69 -0.06 0.35
CA ASP A 113 12.74 -0.92 1.53
C ASP A 113 14.19 -1.35 1.83
N SER A 114 14.42 -1.80 3.07
CA SER A 114 15.70 -2.35 3.50
C SER A 114 15.84 -3.86 3.27
N TYR A 115 14.80 -4.49 2.74
CA TYR A 115 14.72 -5.92 2.45
C TYR A 115 14.71 -6.16 0.95
N ASP A 116 15.23 -7.30 0.54
CA ASP A 116 14.92 -7.86 -0.76
C ASP A 116 13.45 -8.26 -0.82
N ASN A 117 12.83 -8.10 -1.99
CA ASN A 117 11.39 -8.26 -2.13
C ASN A 117 11.05 -9.03 -3.41
N ILE A 118 10.37 -10.16 -3.28
CA ILE A 118 9.66 -10.79 -4.39
C ILE A 118 8.22 -10.30 -4.35
N PHE A 119 7.84 -9.51 -5.35
CA PHE A 119 6.48 -8.98 -5.48
C PHE A 119 5.72 -9.75 -6.55
N GLY A 120 4.64 -10.43 -6.16
CA GLY A 120 3.83 -11.28 -7.01
C GLY A 120 2.41 -10.75 -7.20
N GLN A 121 1.97 -10.64 -8.43
CA GLN A 121 0.61 -10.23 -8.78
C GLN A 121 -0.31 -11.43 -8.80
N VAL A 122 -1.37 -11.42 -7.97
CA VAL A 122 -2.31 -12.54 -7.87
C VAL A 122 -3.47 -12.37 -8.85
N PHE A 123 -4.14 -11.21 -8.83
CA PHE A 123 -5.15 -10.86 -9.83
C PHE A 123 -5.19 -9.35 -10.05
N GLY A 124 -5.82 -8.92 -11.15
CA GLY A 124 -5.80 -7.53 -11.60
C GLY A 124 -4.43 -7.12 -12.13
N TYR A 125 -4.25 -5.83 -12.38
CA TYR A 125 -3.03 -5.28 -12.99
C TYR A 125 -2.50 -4.14 -12.15
N LYS A 126 -1.16 -4.10 -12.01
CA LYS A 126 -0.45 -2.99 -11.36
C LYS A 126 0.64 -2.43 -12.26
N PHE A 127 0.74 -1.12 -12.30
CA PHE A 127 1.88 -0.39 -12.84
C PHE A 127 2.93 -0.25 -11.74
N VAL A 128 4.17 -0.61 -12.06
CA VAL A 128 5.32 -0.47 -11.17
C VAL A 128 6.40 0.32 -11.88
N ARG A 129 6.91 1.37 -11.21
CA ARG A 129 8.03 2.18 -11.68
C ARG A 129 9.18 2.05 -10.70
N LEU A 130 10.34 1.67 -11.21
CA LEU A 130 11.54 1.44 -10.43
C LEU A 130 12.63 2.47 -10.76
N TYR A 131 13.47 2.77 -9.77
CA TYR A 131 14.72 3.50 -9.95
C TYR A 131 15.80 2.80 -9.15
N LEU A 132 17.02 2.79 -9.67
CA LEU A 132 18.17 2.18 -9.00
C LEU A 132 18.54 2.97 -7.74
N GLU A 133 19.23 2.30 -6.80
CA GLU A 133 19.78 2.97 -5.62
C GLU A 133 20.71 4.14 -5.99
N SER A 134 21.42 4.03 -7.12
CA SER A 134 22.29 5.11 -7.66
C SER A 134 21.55 6.41 -7.94
N ASP A 135 20.23 6.34 -8.22
CA ASP A 135 19.38 7.50 -8.46
C ASP A 135 18.92 8.18 -7.16
N SER A 136 19.27 7.63 -5.99
CA SER A 136 18.82 8.15 -4.67
C SER A 136 19.08 9.64 -4.45
N GLN A 137 20.13 10.17 -5.04
CA GLN A 137 20.49 11.59 -4.97
C GLN A 137 19.48 12.48 -5.70
N PHE A 138 18.72 11.94 -6.66
CA PHE A 138 17.73 12.64 -7.47
C PHE A 138 16.29 12.46 -6.95
N MET A 139 16.08 11.57 -5.97
CA MET A 139 14.75 11.17 -5.49
C MET A 139 14.16 12.11 -4.45
N TYR A 140 14.86 13.19 -4.05
CA TYR A 140 14.38 14.17 -3.07
C TYR A 140 13.73 13.51 -1.85
N LYS A 141 14.52 12.70 -1.14
CA LYS A 141 14.09 11.93 0.04
C LYS A 141 13.37 12.81 1.06
N SER A 142 12.27 12.28 1.60
CA SER A 142 11.66 12.84 2.80
C SER A 142 12.61 12.58 3.98
N GLY A 143 13.13 13.60 4.59
CA GLY A 143 14.05 13.47 5.73
C GLY A 143 14.08 14.73 6.57
N GLY A 144 13.96 14.57 7.90
CA GLY A 144 14.16 15.63 8.89
C GLY A 144 13.04 16.65 9.03
N ASP A 145 12.56 17.24 7.96
CA ASP A 145 11.66 18.40 7.98
C ASP A 145 10.34 18.24 7.24
N TRP A 146 10.07 17.05 6.66
CA TRP A 146 8.80 16.82 5.97
C TRP A 146 7.75 16.27 6.92
N GLU A 147 6.77 17.12 7.24
CA GLU A 147 5.62 16.79 8.06
C GLU A 147 4.51 16.22 7.19
N THR A 148 4.39 14.88 7.13
CA THR A 148 3.11 14.28 6.76
C THR A 148 2.16 14.45 7.92
N THR A 149 1.19 15.35 7.77
CA THR A 149 0.07 15.42 8.71
C THR A 149 -0.91 14.27 8.43
N ARG A 150 -0.56 13.04 8.78
CA ARG A 150 -1.53 11.96 8.95
C ARG A 150 -2.14 12.12 10.33
N SER A 151 -3.37 12.58 10.42
CA SER A 151 -4.09 12.62 11.68
C SER A 151 -4.68 11.23 11.95
N TRP A 152 -4.08 10.49 12.85
CA TRP A 152 -4.72 9.33 13.45
C TRP A 152 -5.74 9.84 14.48
N ASN A 153 -7.03 9.72 14.19
CA ASN A 153 -8.07 9.92 15.18
C ASN A 153 -8.17 8.65 16.05
N VAL A 154 -7.20 8.45 16.92
CA VAL A 154 -7.39 7.56 18.06
C VAL A 154 -8.23 8.34 19.06
N LYS A 155 -9.50 8.03 19.18
CA LYS A 155 -10.29 8.40 20.35
C LYS A 155 -9.76 7.57 21.52
N ASP A 156 -8.84 8.13 22.27
CA ASP A 156 -8.54 7.62 23.61
C ASP A 156 -9.80 7.82 24.47
N ASN A 157 -10.56 6.74 24.68
CA ASN A 157 -11.58 6.67 25.71
C ASN A 157 -10.87 6.52 27.06
N ASP A 158 -10.38 7.61 27.60
CA ASP A 158 -10.09 7.73 29.02
C ASP A 158 -10.74 9.02 29.52
N ASP A 159 -12.07 8.92 29.73
CA ASP A 159 -12.82 9.90 30.53
C ASP A 159 -12.58 9.58 31.98
N ARG A 160 -11.68 10.30 32.63
CA ARG A 160 -11.77 10.65 34.04
C ARG A 160 -11.21 12.04 34.29
N ASP A 161 -12.16 12.95 34.53
CA ASP A 161 -12.04 14.20 35.30
C ASP A 161 -10.99 15.25 34.90
N ALA A 162 -11.45 16.34 34.32
CA ALA A 162 -11.12 17.68 34.81
C ALA A 162 -11.87 18.78 34.03
N ASP A 163 -12.45 19.64 34.82
CA ASP A 163 -12.98 20.96 34.47
C ASP A 163 -12.03 21.83 33.67
N ASP A 164 -12.66 22.72 32.92
CA ASP A 164 -12.26 24.10 32.63
C ASP A 164 -11.76 24.42 31.21
N ASN A 165 -12.45 25.41 30.67
CA ASN A 165 -12.20 26.27 29.54
C ASN A 165 -10.74 26.42 29.14
N SER A 166 -10.33 25.74 28.10
CA SER A 166 -9.23 26.19 27.24
C SER A 166 -9.38 25.59 25.81
N GLU A 167 -9.22 26.45 24.84
CA GLU A 167 -9.28 26.17 23.42
C GLU A 167 -8.65 24.81 23.08
N LYS A 168 -9.44 23.91 22.49
CA LYS A 168 -8.98 22.65 21.95
C LYS A 168 -7.95 22.93 20.84
N LYS A 169 -6.69 23.09 21.20
CA LYS A 169 -5.59 22.94 20.28
C LYS A 169 -5.57 21.46 19.86
N GLU A 170 -6.09 21.19 18.66
CA GLU A 170 -5.84 19.93 17.98
C GLU A 170 -4.32 19.74 17.90
N THR A 171 -3.78 18.89 18.75
CA THR A 171 -2.41 18.41 18.65
C THR A 171 -2.35 17.47 17.44
N LYS A 172 -2.11 18.04 16.26
CA LYS A 172 -1.75 17.26 15.08
C LYS A 172 -0.48 16.49 15.43
N LYS A 173 -0.59 15.18 15.70
CA LYS A 173 0.57 14.31 15.87
C LYS A 173 1.33 14.27 14.54
N LYS A 174 2.45 14.95 14.48
CA LYS A 174 3.37 14.93 13.34
C LYS A 174 4.10 13.60 13.33
N PHE A 175 3.74 12.70 12.41
CA PHE A 175 4.54 11.53 12.13
C PHE A 175 5.77 11.95 11.34
N ARG A 176 6.92 12.00 12.00
CA ARG A 176 8.22 12.08 11.31
C ARG A 176 8.50 10.70 10.74
N ASN A 177 8.57 10.57 9.41
CA ASN A 177 9.18 9.41 8.80
C ASN A 177 10.70 9.47 9.06
N ALA A 178 11.11 8.87 10.18
CA ALA A 178 12.49 8.94 10.66
C ALA A 178 13.50 8.25 9.72
N GLN A 179 13.03 7.48 8.74
CA GLN A 179 13.89 6.64 7.90
C GLN A 179 14.28 7.29 6.57
N GLY A 180 13.60 8.38 6.16
CA GLY A 180 13.95 9.09 4.91
C GLY A 180 13.90 8.22 3.64
N ASN A 181 12.98 7.25 3.58
CA ASN A 181 12.90 6.28 2.50
C ASN A 181 11.77 6.56 1.49
N ILE A 182 11.07 7.69 1.60
CA ILE A 182 10.00 8.09 0.67
C ILE A 182 10.47 9.28 -0.16
N SER A 183 10.18 9.25 -1.47
CA SER A 183 10.38 10.39 -2.36
C SER A 183 9.30 11.46 -2.16
N ARG A 184 9.69 12.74 -2.26
CA ARG A 184 8.76 13.87 -2.29
C ARG A 184 8.23 14.18 -3.69
N VAL A 185 8.75 13.50 -4.70
CA VAL A 185 8.38 13.70 -6.10
C VAL A 185 7.18 12.83 -6.44
N ASP A 186 6.15 13.42 -7.06
CA ASP A 186 5.17 12.64 -7.81
C ASP A 186 5.85 12.10 -9.07
N VAL A 187 6.19 10.80 -9.06
CA VAL A 187 6.98 10.21 -10.14
C VAL A 187 6.21 10.02 -11.43
N GLU A 188 4.87 10.11 -11.43
CA GLU A 188 4.06 10.07 -12.66
C GLU A 188 3.82 11.47 -13.25
N ALA A 189 3.87 12.53 -12.42
CA ALA A 189 3.69 13.92 -12.85
C ALA A 189 4.71 14.84 -12.13
N PRO A 190 6.02 14.68 -12.40
CA PRO A 190 7.03 15.39 -11.64
C PRO A 190 7.01 16.88 -11.90
N ASP A 191 6.99 17.68 -10.81
CA ASP A 191 7.20 19.10 -10.84
C ASP A 191 8.71 19.40 -10.95
N LEU A 192 9.20 19.55 -12.18
CA LEU A 192 10.63 19.79 -12.45
C LEU A 192 11.09 21.22 -12.11
N GLU A 193 10.19 22.16 -11.88
CA GLU A 193 10.56 23.47 -11.36
C GLU A 193 10.94 23.35 -9.87
N LYS A 194 10.18 22.56 -9.12
CA LYS A 194 10.41 22.27 -7.70
C LYS A 194 11.51 21.23 -7.49
N PHE A 195 11.61 20.24 -8.38
CA PHE A 195 12.51 19.09 -8.29
C PHE A 195 13.38 18.91 -9.54
N PRO A 196 14.22 19.90 -9.92
CA PRO A 196 14.93 19.89 -11.21
C PRO A 196 15.88 18.69 -11.39
N GLU A 197 16.55 18.25 -10.33
CA GLU A 197 17.48 17.12 -10.43
C GLU A 197 16.79 15.77 -10.70
N PHE A 198 15.48 15.67 -10.44
CA PHE A 198 14.72 14.46 -10.73
C PHE A 198 14.72 14.09 -12.22
N ALA A 199 14.89 15.08 -13.11
CA ALA A 199 15.04 14.82 -14.54
C ALA A 199 16.25 13.92 -14.92
N LYS A 200 17.18 13.70 -13.99
CA LYS A 200 18.35 12.84 -14.17
C LYS A 200 18.11 11.39 -13.75
N ALA A 201 17.04 11.14 -12.99
CA ALA A 201 16.66 9.77 -12.59
C ALA A 201 16.14 8.97 -13.78
N THR A 202 16.52 7.71 -13.87
CA THR A 202 16.16 6.87 -15.01
C THR A 202 15.13 5.81 -14.57
N PRO A 203 13.84 5.97 -14.93
CA PRO A 203 12.81 5.01 -14.58
C PRO A 203 12.88 3.72 -15.40
N MET A 204 12.49 2.63 -14.76
CA MET A 204 12.16 1.36 -15.40
C MET A 204 10.69 1.04 -15.10
N ASP A 205 9.86 0.96 -16.13
CA ASP A 205 8.42 0.74 -16.02
C ASP A 205 8.02 -0.67 -16.38
N VAL A 206 7.12 -1.25 -15.59
CA VAL A 206 6.53 -2.56 -15.88
C VAL A 206 5.05 -2.59 -15.47
N ILE A 207 4.25 -3.34 -16.22
CA ILE A 207 2.88 -3.70 -15.84
C ILE A 207 2.89 -5.17 -15.44
N LEU A 208 2.45 -5.45 -14.22
CA LEU A 208 2.30 -6.80 -13.71
C LEU A 208 0.85 -7.24 -13.83
N GLY A 209 0.65 -8.41 -14.44
CA GLY A 209 -0.63 -9.10 -14.54
C GLY A 209 -0.66 -10.37 -13.68
N PRO A 210 -1.82 -11.07 -13.63
CA PRO A 210 -1.98 -12.27 -12.81
C PRO A 210 -0.94 -13.34 -13.08
N GLY A 211 -0.22 -13.76 -12.03
CA GLY A 211 0.85 -14.76 -12.10
C GLY A 211 2.25 -14.18 -12.34
N ASP A 212 2.37 -12.88 -12.62
CA ASP A 212 3.68 -12.25 -12.79
C ASP A 212 4.36 -12.03 -11.43
N PHE A 213 5.69 -12.12 -11.45
CA PHE A 213 6.57 -11.79 -10.34
C PHE A 213 7.65 -10.83 -10.77
N ILE A 214 8.02 -9.93 -9.86
CA ILE A 214 9.19 -9.07 -10.02
C ILE A 214 10.05 -9.16 -8.77
N TYR A 215 11.36 -9.21 -8.96
CA TYR A 215 12.33 -9.03 -7.90
C TYR A 215 12.70 -7.57 -7.76
N ILE A 216 12.55 -7.02 -6.57
CA ILE A 216 12.91 -5.65 -6.21
C ILE A 216 14.02 -5.76 -5.18
N PRO A 217 15.28 -5.50 -5.57
CA PRO A 217 16.41 -5.52 -4.63
C PRO A 217 16.21 -4.52 -3.48
N SER A 218 16.77 -4.83 -2.32
CA SER A 218 16.89 -3.90 -1.21
C SER A 218 17.38 -2.53 -1.72
N ARG A 219 16.82 -1.44 -1.21
CA ARG A 219 17.14 -0.05 -1.53
C ARG A 219 16.79 0.41 -2.97
N THR A 220 16.16 -0.46 -3.78
CA THR A 220 15.59 -0.07 -5.08
C THR A 220 14.32 0.75 -4.83
N TRP A 221 14.28 1.96 -5.39
CA TRP A 221 13.11 2.83 -5.32
C TRP A 221 12.00 2.24 -6.16
N HIS A 222 10.80 2.19 -5.61
CA HIS A 222 9.64 1.66 -6.31
C HIS A 222 8.37 2.42 -5.99
N TYR A 223 7.60 2.66 -7.03
CA TYR A 223 6.26 3.23 -7.01
C TYR A 223 5.30 2.20 -7.57
N VAL A 224 4.13 2.05 -6.96
CA VAL A 224 3.14 1.08 -7.40
C VAL A 224 1.76 1.72 -7.49
N ARG A 225 1.09 1.57 -8.62
CA ARG A 225 -0.30 1.99 -8.80
C ARG A 225 -1.15 0.86 -9.36
N SER A 226 -2.31 0.60 -8.74
CA SER A 226 -3.29 -0.36 -9.24
C SER A 226 -4.02 0.19 -10.47
N LEU A 227 -3.99 -0.56 -11.57
CA LEU A 227 -4.69 -0.19 -12.81
C LEU A 227 -6.15 -0.69 -12.79
N THR A 228 -6.41 -1.74 -12.03
CA THR A 228 -7.72 -2.34 -11.81
C THR A 228 -7.87 -2.72 -10.34
N VAL A 229 -9.03 -3.18 -9.90
CA VAL A 229 -9.12 -3.96 -8.65
C VAL A 229 -8.07 -5.05 -8.71
N SER A 230 -7.23 -5.13 -7.69
CA SER A 230 -6.04 -5.99 -7.75
C SER A 230 -5.63 -6.53 -6.39
N CYS A 231 -5.02 -7.71 -6.43
CA CYS A 231 -4.39 -8.35 -5.29
C CYS A 231 -2.96 -8.72 -5.62
N SER A 232 -2.05 -8.41 -4.70
CA SER A 232 -0.64 -8.77 -4.79
C SER A 232 -0.15 -9.32 -3.46
N LEU A 233 0.91 -10.12 -3.53
CA LEU A 233 1.69 -10.56 -2.38
C LEU A 233 3.11 -10.00 -2.49
N ASN A 234 3.69 -9.63 -1.37
CA ASN A 234 5.12 -9.39 -1.31
C ASN A 234 5.78 -10.25 -0.25
N PHE A 235 6.94 -10.78 -0.59
CA PHE A 235 7.74 -11.67 0.23
C PHE A 235 9.05 -10.94 0.53
N LEU A 236 9.22 -10.49 1.78
CA LEU A 236 10.42 -9.79 2.23
C LEU A 236 11.42 -10.77 2.85
N PHE A 237 12.72 -10.64 2.50
CA PHE A 237 13.78 -11.54 2.97
C PHE A 237 15.15 -10.86 2.96
#